data_4b4e1f8c9cbb518f17619701acc1b267
#
_entry.id   4b4e1f8c9cbb518f17619701acc1b267
#
_cell.length_a   1.000
_cell.length_b   1.000
_cell.length_c   1.000
_cell.angle_alpha   90.00
_cell.angle_beta   90.00
_cell.angle_gamma   90.00
#
_symmetry.space_group_name_H-M   'P 1'
#
loop_
_entity.id
_entity.type
_entity.pdbx_description
1 polymer ?
#
loop_
_entity_poly.entity_id
_entity_poly.type
_entity_poly.pdbx_seq_one_letter_code
_entity_poly.pdbx_strand_id
1 'polypeptide(L)'
;MSDRSRADAVYETLLARAGERWVEPRKERTARLLEFLADPQHTYRVVHVTGTNGKTSTSRIIESIVRAHGLRTGLFTSPHLERFTERVMIDGEPIADAAVADAWDEIAPFVEIVDAELTAAGEEPLTFFELLTALAFVAFADAPVDVAIIEVGMGGSWDSTNTADGDVAVFAPIDLDHADRLGGTIAEIAKVKSGIIKDGAAVVSARQDAAAERVLRAAAEARGASIAFEGKDFDLAEDHLAVGGQFMAVRGLAGTYNDLYLPMYGEHQAHNATLAIAAVESLLGGATKPIAGDVLTEGLAEATSPGRLQLIGIAPTVIVDGAHNPHGARALAAALRDAFDFDEWGLVLGALADKDVAGVVAELAPLAAHVFATAPQSDRASDPDAIADLAEGLGRQVSVHPDVADAGNAAREWAAASDRRAVIIAGSVVLAGEALTVASDEDWKSGWQA
;
A
#
# COMPACT_ATOMS: atom_id res chain seq x y z
N MET A 1 30.49 12.76 5.36
CA MET A 1 29.33 12.42 4.52
C MET A 1 28.10 13.02 5.16
N SER A 2 27.17 13.61 4.42
CA SER A 2 25.87 14.04 4.99
C SER A 2 25.03 12.82 5.38
N ASP A 3 24.06 12.98 6.28
CA ASP A 3 23.16 11.89 6.67
C ASP A 3 22.40 11.33 5.45
N ARG A 4 21.94 12.20 4.55
CA ARG A 4 21.35 11.79 3.28
C ARG A 4 22.30 10.91 2.46
N SER A 5 23.58 11.28 2.33
CA SER A 5 24.56 10.46 1.58
C SER A 5 24.82 9.10 2.26
N ARG A 6 24.71 9.00 3.60
CA ARG A 6 24.79 7.72 4.32
C ARG A 6 23.57 6.85 4.05
N ALA A 7 22.36 7.43 4.13
CA ALA A 7 21.12 6.72 3.84
C ALA A 7 21.04 6.25 2.38
N ASP A 8 21.47 7.09 1.42
CA ASP A 8 21.54 6.71 0.00
C ASP A 8 22.54 5.56 -0.20
N ALA A 9 23.70 5.54 0.49
CA ALA A 9 24.65 4.42 0.44
C ALA A 9 24.08 3.12 1.04
N VAL A 10 23.26 3.22 2.08
CA VAL A 10 22.50 2.08 2.62
C VAL A 10 21.55 1.56 1.55
N TYR A 11 20.77 2.42 0.92
CA TYR A 11 19.82 2.02 -0.12
C TYR A 11 20.51 1.34 -1.31
N GLU A 12 21.65 1.87 -1.79
CA GLU A 12 22.47 1.23 -2.84
C GLU A 12 22.95 -0.17 -2.39
N THR A 13 23.34 -0.32 -1.12
CA THR A 13 23.73 -1.62 -0.57
C THR A 13 22.57 -2.62 -0.58
N LEU A 14 21.37 -2.16 -0.23
CA LEU A 14 20.15 -2.98 -0.30
C LEU A 14 19.79 -3.34 -1.76
N LEU A 15 19.88 -2.38 -2.68
CA LEU A 15 19.59 -2.62 -4.11
C LEU A 15 20.57 -3.59 -4.79
N ALA A 16 21.81 -3.67 -4.30
CA ALA A 16 22.80 -4.64 -4.80
C ALA A 16 22.44 -6.09 -4.44
N ARG A 17 21.46 -6.32 -3.55
CA ARG A 17 20.95 -7.63 -3.18
C ARG A 17 19.93 -8.13 -4.20
N ALA A 18 19.60 -9.43 -4.10
CA ALA A 18 18.47 -9.98 -4.86
C ALA A 18 17.20 -9.16 -4.56
N GLY A 19 16.67 -8.55 -5.61
CA GLY A 19 15.55 -7.60 -5.50
C GLY A 19 14.22 -8.30 -5.17
N GLU A 20 13.17 -7.52 -5.05
CA GLU A 20 11.81 -7.96 -4.69
C GLU A 20 11.21 -9.01 -5.64
N ARG A 21 11.82 -9.24 -6.80
CA ARG A 21 11.47 -10.35 -7.72
C ARG A 21 11.87 -11.72 -7.19
N TRP A 22 12.91 -11.75 -6.35
CA TRP A 22 13.45 -13.00 -5.81
C TRP A 22 12.74 -13.35 -4.52
N VAL A 23 11.47 -13.74 -4.63
CA VAL A 23 10.67 -14.15 -3.49
C VAL A 23 10.83 -15.65 -3.33
N GLU A 24 11.61 -16.06 -2.35
CA GLU A 24 11.61 -17.42 -1.84
C GLU A 24 10.77 -17.46 -0.55
N PRO A 25 9.92 -18.49 -0.35
CA PRO A 25 9.13 -18.62 0.86
C PRO A 25 10.01 -19.07 2.05
N ARG A 26 10.67 -18.11 2.73
CA ARG A 26 11.72 -18.40 3.72
C ARG A 26 11.91 -17.30 4.79
N LYS A 27 10.94 -17.09 5.64
CA LYS A 27 11.05 -16.10 6.74
C LYS A 27 12.13 -16.45 7.77
N GLU A 28 12.60 -17.70 7.82
CA GLU A 28 13.56 -18.22 8.79
C GLU A 28 14.90 -17.48 8.72
N ARG A 29 15.27 -16.97 7.55
CA ARG A 29 16.51 -16.20 7.37
C ARG A 29 16.42 -14.83 8.05
N THR A 30 15.29 -14.15 7.86
CA THR A 30 15.01 -12.89 8.58
C THR A 30 14.96 -13.14 10.09
N ALA A 31 14.30 -14.21 10.53
CA ALA A 31 14.29 -14.59 11.94
C ALA A 31 15.71 -14.82 12.48
N ARG A 32 16.57 -15.50 11.72
CA ARG A 32 17.96 -15.72 12.12
C ARG A 32 18.75 -14.43 12.32
N LEU A 33 18.54 -13.43 11.44
CA LEU A 33 19.16 -12.11 11.61
C LEU A 33 18.62 -11.41 12.85
N LEU A 34 17.31 -11.46 13.08
CA LEU A 34 16.66 -10.81 14.22
C LEU A 34 17.06 -11.43 15.56
N GLU A 35 17.33 -12.75 15.62
CA GLU A 35 17.90 -13.41 16.80
C GLU A 35 19.23 -12.76 17.26
N PHE A 36 20.12 -12.40 16.33
CA PHE A 36 21.36 -11.70 16.66
C PHE A 36 21.12 -10.28 17.19
N LEU A 37 19.99 -9.68 16.86
CA LEU A 37 19.55 -8.34 17.25
C LEU A 37 18.64 -8.38 18.49
N ALA A 38 18.59 -9.51 19.20
CA ALA A 38 17.74 -9.73 20.37
C ALA A 38 16.24 -9.55 20.11
N ASP A 39 15.77 -9.93 18.91
CA ASP A 39 14.37 -9.96 18.50
C ASP A 39 13.63 -8.62 18.72
N PRO A 40 14.09 -7.51 18.09
CA PRO A 40 13.54 -6.17 18.30
C PRO A 40 12.04 -6.09 18.01
N GLN A 41 11.51 -6.92 17.10
CA GLN A 41 10.10 -6.99 16.72
C GLN A 41 9.16 -7.41 17.86
N HIS A 42 9.66 -7.88 18.99
CA HIS A 42 8.88 -8.25 20.16
C HIS A 42 8.82 -7.16 21.25
N THR A 43 9.39 -5.99 21.00
CA THR A 43 9.45 -4.91 22.00
C THR A 43 8.25 -3.96 21.96
N TYR A 44 7.38 -4.07 20.94
CA TYR A 44 6.20 -3.25 20.72
C TYR A 44 5.02 -4.10 20.26
N ARG A 45 3.81 -3.54 20.34
CA ARG A 45 2.60 -4.20 19.81
C ARG A 45 2.57 -4.12 18.29
N VAL A 46 1.93 -5.11 17.65
CA VAL A 46 1.92 -5.20 16.19
C VAL A 46 0.50 -5.33 15.63
N VAL A 47 0.17 -4.48 14.65
CA VAL A 47 -0.94 -4.69 13.72
C VAL A 47 -0.38 -5.16 12.40
N HIS A 48 -0.67 -6.39 12.00
CA HIS A 48 -0.14 -7.02 10.79
C HIS A 48 -1.18 -7.02 9.68
N VAL A 49 -0.91 -6.35 8.56
CA VAL A 49 -1.87 -6.09 7.49
C VAL A 49 -1.52 -6.85 6.22
N THR A 50 -2.43 -7.67 5.71
CA THR A 50 -2.31 -8.35 4.41
C THR A 50 -3.57 -8.18 3.56
N GLY A 51 -3.51 -8.57 2.30
CA GLY A 51 -4.59 -8.47 1.31
C GLY A 51 -4.03 -8.42 -0.10
N THR A 52 -4.88 -8.32 -1.10
CA THR A 52 -4.45 -8.05 -2.47
C THR A 52 -4.39 -6.54 -2.70
N ASN A 53 -5.47 -5.84 -2.49
CA ASN A 53 -5.57 -4.39 -2.61
C ASN A 53 -5.97 -3.75 -1.27
N GLY A 54 -5.67 -2.45 -1.10
CA GLY A 54 -6.04 -1.69 0.09
C GLY A 54 -5.10 -1.79 1.29
N LYS A 55 -4.08 -2.66 1.25
CA LYS A 55 -3.12 -2.85 2.36
C LYS A 55 -2.52 -1.54 2.86
N THR A 56 -1.83 -0.81 1.98
CA THR A 56 -1.12 0.43 2.31
C THR A 56 -2.07 1.51 2.85
N SER A 57 -3.22 1.72 2.18
CA SER A 57 -4.22 2.71 2.64
C SER A 57 -4.75 2.34 4.01
N THR A 58 -5.12 1.07 4.24
CA THR A 58 -5.59 0.58 5.54
C THR A 58 -4.51 0.74 6.62
N SER A 59 -3.26 0.38 6.31
CA SER A 59 -2.13 0.53 7.25
C SER A 59 -1.90 1.99 7.66
N ARG A 60 -1.93 2.92 6.69
CA ARG A 60 -1.79 4.36 6.96
C ARG A 60 -2.93 4.94 7.77
N ILE A 61 -4.18 4.51 7.50
CA ILE A 61 -5.34 4.95 8.28
C ILE A 61 -5.26 4.40 9.71
N ILE A 62 -4.88 3.14 9.90
CA ILE A 62 -4.66 2.56 11.24
C ILE A 62 -3.61 3.36 12.00
N GLU A 63 -2.45 3.62 11.36
CA GLU A 63 -1.36 4.41 11.95
C GLU A 63 -1.87 5.77 12.41
N SER A 64 -2.55 6.51 11.54
CA SER A 64 -3.05 7.84 11.82
C SER A 64 -4.04 7.86 13.00
N ILE A 65 -4.95 6.88 13.07
CA ILE A 65 -5.90 6.79 14.21
C ILE A 65 -5.15 6.40 15.50
N VAL A 66 -4.17 5.49 15.45
CA VAL A 66 -3.38 5.09 16.62
C VAL A 66 -2.54 6.26 17.12
N ARG A 67 -1.93 7.03 16.21
CA ARG A 67 -1.16 8.25 16.55
C ARG A 67 -2.04 9.33 17.19
N ALA A 68 -3.25 9.51 16.71
CA ALA A 68 -4.22 10.43 17.33
C ALA A 68 -4.60 10.06 18.78
N HIS A 69 -4.41 8.80 19.21
CA HIS A 69 -4.51 8.40 20.61
C HIS A 69 -3.29 8.83 21.46
N GLY A 70 -2.33 9.54 20.88
CA GLY A 70 -1.09 9.94 21.55
C GLY A 70 -0.09 8.81 21.75
N LEU A 71 -0.24 7.69 21.03
CA LEU A 71 0.72 6.59 21.02
C LEU A 71 1.79 6.85 19.97
N ARG A 72 3.01 6.44 20.28
CA ARG A 72 4.12 6.48 19.34
C ARG A 72 4.00 5.34 18.33
N THR A 73 4.06 5.67 17.03
CA THR A 73 3.76 4.71 15.98
C THR A 73 4.96 4.43 15.09
N GLY A 74 5.07 3.16 14.66
CA GLY A 74 5.87 2.74 13.53
C GLY A 74 4.96 2.28 12.40
N LEU A 75 5.30 2.58 11.15
CA LEU A 75 4.59 2.08 9.99
C LEU A 75 5.58 1.53 8.96
N PHE A 76 5.39 0.27 8.57
CA PHE A 76 6.15 -0.38 7.50
C PHE A 76 5.24 -0.67 6.32
N THR A 77 5.55 -0.11 5.15
CA THR A 77 4.77 -0.29 3.90
C THR A 77 5.66 -0.58 2.71
N SER A 78 5.09 -1.13 1.64
CA SER A 78 5.79 -1.37 0.37
C SER A 78 4.82 -1.36 -0.83
N PRO A 79 5.32 -0.94 -2.02
CA PRO A 79 6.57 -0.24 -2.28
C PRO A 79 6.50 1.24 -1.88
N HIS A 80 7.59 1.99 -2.03
CA HIS A 80 7.60 3.46 -1.94
C HIS A 80 7.22 4.10 -3.28
N LEU A 81 6.92 5.40 -3.26
CA LEU A 81 6.63 6.20 -4.45
C LEU A 81 7.87 6.95 -4.95
N GLU A 82 8.50 7.76 -4.10
CA GLU A 82 9.63 8.61 -4.45
C GLU A 82 10.91 8.21 -3.74
N ARG A 83 10.85 7.99 -2.40
CA ARG A 83 12.03 7.68 -1.58
C ARG A 83 11.83 6.41 -0.76
N PHE A 84 12.87 5.59 -0.67
CA PHE A 84 12.81 4.33 0.09
C PHE A 84 12.52 4.54 1.59
N THR A 85 12.85 5.71 2.16
CA THR A 85 12.54 6.09 3.54
C THR A 85 11.03 6.12 3.83
N GLU A 86 10.18 6.28 2.80
CA GLU A 86 8.72 6.19 2.93
C GLU A 86 8.23 4.80 3.38
N ARG A 87 9.06 3.77 3.20
CA ARG A 87 8.72 2.40 3.60
C ARG A 87 8.76 2.19 5.11
N VAL A 88 9.48 3.06 5.83
CA VAL A 88 9.60 3.03 7.29
C VAL A 88 9.24 4.42 7.80
N MET A 89 8.16 4.53 8.55
CA MET A 89 7.70 5.79 9.10
C MET A 89 7.64 5.71 10.62
N ILE A 90 7.96 6.83 11.28
CA ILE A 90 7.85 7.01 12.72
C ILE A 90 6.94 8.21 12.97
N ASP A 91 5.88 8.03 13.76
CA ASP A 91 4.92 9.08 14.11
C ASP A 91 4.37 9.84 12.88
N GLY A 92 4.05 9.08 11.79
CA GLY A 92 3.48 9.60 10.55
C GLY A 92 4.48 10.22 9.56
N GLU A 93 5.77 10.31 9.92
CA GLU A 93 6.82 10.89 9.07
C GLU A 93 7.80 9.82 8.58
N PRO A 94 8.32 9.91 7.34
CA PRO A 94 9.38 9.03 6.87
C PRO A 94 10.58 9.05 7.83
N ILE A 95 11.18 7.88 8.05
CA ILE A 95 12.35 7.74 8.90
C ILE A 95 13.46 8.73 8.49
N ALA A 96 14.06 9.39 9.47
CA ALA A 96 15.17 10.31 9.22
C ALA A 96 16.37 9.59 8.60
N ASP A 97 17.05 10.24 7.64
CA ASP A 97 18.22 9.68 6.96
C ASP A 97 19.31 9.22 7.96
N ALA A 98 19.51 9.96 9.06
CA ALA A 98 20.44 9.56 10.13
C ALA A 98 20.02 8.24 10.78
N ALA A 99 18.74 8.07 11.11
CA ALA A 99 18.23 6.86 11.75
C ALA A 99 18.32 5.62 10.83
N VAL A 100 18.16 5.79 9.50
CA VAL A 100 18.43 4.72 8.53
C VAL A 100 19.88 4.25 8.62
N ALA A 101 20.82 5.20 8.65
CA ALA A 101 22.24 4.89 8.70
C ALA A 101 22.63 4.23 10.04
N ASP A 102 22.09 4.71 11.14
CA ASP A 102 22.36 4.17 12.47
C ASP A 102 21.80 2.75 12.62
N ALA A 103 20.56 2.49 12.18
CA ALA A 103 19.97 1.15 12.15
C ALA A 103 20.79 0.20 11.24
N TRP A 104 21.29 0.69 10.10
CA TRP A 104 22.15 -0.12 9.23
C TRP A 104 23.49 -0.46 9.89
N ASP A 105 24.14 0.51 10.52
CA ASP A 105 25.41 0.29 11.22
C ASP A 105 25.26 -0.76 12.34
N GLU A 106 24.08 -0.88 12.96
CA GLU A 106 23.76 -1.90 13.95
C GLU A 106 23.61 -3.29 13.33
N ILE A 107 22.85 -3.40 12.22
CA ILE A 107 22.54 -4.71 11.63
C ILE A 107 23.67 -5.27 10.74
N ALA A 108 24.47 -4.42 10.09
CA ALA A 108 25.43 -4.82 9.06
C ALA A 108 26.44 -5.89 9.54
N PRO A 109 27.01 -5.86 10.75
CA PRO A 109 27.92 -6.92 11.23
C PRO A 109 27.25 -8.29 11.30
N PHE A 110 25.95 -8.35 11.64
CA PHE A 110 25.20 -9.59 11.74
C PHE A 110 24.72 -10.08 10.36
N VAL A 111 24.46 -9.17 9.42
CA VAL A 111 24.21 -9.51 8.02
C VAL A 111 25.36 -10.29 7.44
N GLU A 112 26.61 -9.86 7.66
CA GLU A 112 27.80 -10.58 7.20
C GLU A 112 27.87 -12.02 7.77
N ILE A 113 27.51 -12.19 9.03
CA ILE A 113 27.50 -13.50 9.69
C ILE A 113 26.43 -14.41 9.07
N VAL A 114 25.19 -13.90 8.92
CA VAL A 114 24.06 -14.67 8.37
C VAL A 114 24.33 -15.02 6.90
N ASP A 115 24.84 -14.08 6.10
CA ASP A 115 25.21 -14.33 4.70
C ASP A 115 26.30 -15.41 4.57
N ALA A 116 27.26 -15.42 5.49
CA ALA A 116 28.29 -16.48 5.53
C ALA A 116 27.70 -17.86 5.91
N GLU A 117 26.76 -17.90 6.89
CA GLU A 117 26.03 -19.13 7.26
C GLU A 117 25.22 -19.65 6.06
N LEU A 118 24.47 -18.80 5.35
CA LEU A 118 23.67 -19.15 4.19
C LEU A 118 24.55 -19.66 3.02
N THR A 119 25.62 -18.95 2.73
CA THR A 119 26.57 -19.35 1.67
C THR A 119 27.20 -20.73 1.98
N ALA A 120 27.56 -20.98 3.23
CA ALA A 120 28.09 -22.27 3.65
C ALA A 120 27.05 -23.42 3.53
N ALA A 121 25.76 -23.09 3.64
CA ALA A 121 24.65 -24.00 3.42
C ALA A 121 24.28 -24.18 1.92
N GLY A 122 24.93 -23.43 1.03
CA GLY A 122 24.61 -23.42 -0.40
C GLY A 122 23.36 -22.64 -0.74
N GLU A 123 22.98 -21.69 0.10
CA GLU A 123 21.83 -20.81 -0.06
C GLU A 123 22.25 -19.40 -0.50
N GLU A 124 21.30 -18.67 -1.13
CA GLU A 124 21.53 -17.27 -1.50
C GLU A 124 21.57 -16.37 -0.26
N PRO A 125 22.37 -15.30 -0.27
CA PRO A 125 22.41 -14.29 0.79
C PRO A 125 21.04 -13.65 1.06
N LEU A 126 20.95 -12.88 2.15
CA LEU A 126 19.77 -12.10 2.49
C LEU A 126 19.37 -11.14 1.36
N THR A 127 18.09 -11.11 1.04
CA THR A 127 17.50 -10.29 -0.03
C THR A 127 17.26 -8.85 0.41
N PHE A 128 16.96 -7.98 -0.55
CA PHE A 128 16.53 -6.60 -0.32
C PHE A 128 15.42 -6.50 0.75
N PHE A 129 14.34 -7.29 0.58
CA PHE A 129 13.18 -7.17 1.45
C PHE A 129 13.41 -7.76 2.85
N GLU A 130 14.21 -8.83 2.96
CA GLU A 130 14.62 -9.40 4.24
C GLU A 130 15.43 -8.39 5.08
N LEU A 131 16.39 -7.71 4.45
CA LEU A 131 17.21 -6.68 5.10
C LEU A 131 16.39 -5.43 5.46
N LEU A 132 15.53 -4.96 4.56
CA LEU A 132 14.68 -3.81 4.82
C LEU A 132 13.69 -4.07 5.98
N THR A 133 13.16 -5.30 6.08
CA THR A 133 12.31 -5.71 7.21
C THR A 133 13.07 -5.66 8.52
N ALA A 134 14.29 -6.19 8.56
CA ALA A 134 15.13 -6.15 9.77
C ALA A 134 15.48 -4.70 10.16
N LEU A 135 15.83 -3.85 9.18
CA LEU A 135 16.10 -2.42 9.40
C LEU A 135 14.88 -1.72 10.01
N ALA A 136 13.68 -1.98 9.48
CA ALA A 136 12.46 -1.38 10.02
C ALA A 136 12.21 -1.80 11.47
N PHE A 137 12.40 -3.07 11.79
CA PHE A 137 12.16 -3.58 13.15
C PHE A 137 13.16 -3.01 14.18
N VAL A 138 14.43 -2.88 13.80
CA VAL A 138 15.43 -2.20 14.64
C VAL A 138 15.06 -0.73 14.81
N ALA A 139 14.75 -0.01 13.72
CA ALA A 139 14.40 1.40 13.79
C ALA A 139 13.16 1.65 14.69
N PHE A 140 12.17 0.74 14.70
CA PHE A 140 11.01 0.85 15.58
C PHE A 140 11.37 0.61 17.05
N ALA A 141 12.26 -0.33 17.34
CA ALA A 141 12.74 -0.56 18.70
C ALA A 141 13.57 0.64 19.21
N ASP A 142 14.45 1.20 18.38
CA ASP A 142 15.27 2.37 18.72
C ASP A 142 14.45 3.64 18.91
N ALA A 143 13.37 3.79 18.12
CA ALA A 143 12.43 4.89 18.27
C ALA A 143 11.42 4.68 19.40
N PRO A 144 11.55 3.72 20.29
CA PRO A 144 10.64 3.01 21.19
C PRO A 144 9.16 3.27 20.86
N VAL A 145 8.70 2.75 19.72
CA VAL A 145 7.29 2.87 19.34
C VAL A 145 6.40 2.01 20.25
N ASP A 146 5.19 2.47 20.52
CA ASP A 146 4.18 1.72 21.28
C ASP A 146 3.52 0.65 20.41
N VAL A 147 3.29 1.00 19.14
CA VAL A 147 2.60 0.17 18.15
C VAL A 147 3.28 0.26 16.80
N ALA A 148 3.60 -0.87 16.20
CA ALA A 148 4.01 -0.95 14.80
C ALA A 148 2.89 -1.50 13.92
N ILE A 149 2.59 -0.79 12.83
CA ILE A 149 1.66 -1.23 11.78
C ILE A 149 2.51 -1.77 10.63
N ILE A 150 2.41 -3.06 10.36
CA ILE A 150 3.28 -3.78 9.44
C ILE A 150 2.48 -4.27 8.25
N GLU A 151 2.74 -3.72 7.06
CA GLU A 151 2.21 -4.22 5.81
C GLU A 151 3.03 -5.41 5.31
N VAL A 152 2.38 -6.53 4.99
CA VAL A 152 2.99 -7.70 4.34
C VAL A 152 3.44 -7.33 2.92
N GLY A 153 4.68 -7.66 2.57
CA GLY A 153 5.18 -7.47 1.22
C GLY A 153 4.44 -8.35 0.21
N MET A 154 4.45 -9.66 0.43
CA MET A 154 3.74 -10.62 -0.42
C MET A 154 3.28 -11.84 0.37
N GLY A 155 2.05 -12.30 0.11
CA GLY A 155 1.52 -13.51 0.74
C GLY A 155 1.19 -13.32 2.21
N GLY A 156 1.96 -13.94 3.11
CA GLY A 156 1.77 -13.87 4.55
C GLY A 156 2.61 -14.91 5.31
N SER A 157 2.32 -16.19 5.17
CA SER A 157 2.93 -17.26 5.99
C SER A 157 4.46 -17.30 5.98
N TRP A 158 5.06 -16.95 4.85
CA TRP A 158 6.50 -16.99 4.60
C TRP A 158 7.13 -15.61 4.37
N ASP A 159 6.33 -14.54 4.44
CA ASP A 159 6.82 -13.18 4.31
C ASP A 159 7.77 -12.83 5.46
N SER A 160 8.80 -12.05 5.18
CA SER A 160 9.80 -11.62 6.18
C SER A 160 9.14 -10.90 7.36
N THR A 161 8.07 -10.15 7.12
CA THR A 161 7.31 -9.45 8.15
C THR A 161 6.61 -10.40 9.12
N ASN A 162 6.38 -11.66 8.74
CA ASN A 162 5.73 -12.66 9.59
C ASN A 162 6.66 -13.25 10.67
N THR A 163 7.84 -12.67 10.85
CA THR A 163 8.68 -12.86 12.04
C THR A 163 8.17 -12.06 13.23
N ALA A 164 7.33 -11.05 13.01
CA ALA A 164 6.63 -10.34 14.09
C ALA A 164 5.38 -11.10 14.56
N ASP A 165 5.01 -10.88 15.82
CA ASP A 165 3.80 -11.46 16.44
C ASP A 165 2.67 -10.42 16.45
N GLY A 166 1.77 -10.49 15.45
CA GLY A 166 0.65 -9.57 15.33
C GLY A 166 -0.40 -9.77 16.43
N ASP A 167 -0.63 -8.74 17.27
CA ASP A 167 -1.77 -8.68 18.19
C ASP A 167 -3.10 -8.64 17.42
N VAL A 168 -3.09 -7.93 16.30
CA VAL A 168 -4.21 -7.83 15.38
C VAL A 168 -3.75 -8.20 13.96
N ALA A 169 -4.42 -9.17 13.34
CA ALA A 169 -4.23 -9.54 11.94
C ALA A 169 -5.35 -8.94 11.09
N VAL A 170 -4.99 -8.08 10.14
CA VAL A 170 -5.93 -7.34 9.29
C VAL A 170 -5.88 -7.88 7.88
N PHE A 171 -7.05 -8.22 7.34
CA PHE A 171 -7.19 -8.73 5.98
C PHE A 171 -7.97 -7.73 5.11
N ALA A 172 -7.27 -6.95 4.33
CA ALA A 172 -7.86 -6.18 3.23
C ALA A 172 -8.41 -7.16 2.16
N PRO A 173 -9.16 -6.70 1.14
CA PRO A 173 -9.76 -7.59 0.13
C PRO A 173 -8.73 -8.52 -0.51
N ILE A 174 -9.09 -9.81 -0.59
CA ILE A 174 -8.29 -10.87 -1.23
C ILE A 174 -8.90 -11.16 -2.59
N ASP A 175 -8.08 -11.03 -3.64
CA ASP A 175 -8.43 -11.34 -5.02
C ASP A 175 -7.24 -11.99 -5.75
N LEU A 176 -7.42 -12.34 -7.01
CA LEU A 176 -6.39 -12.92 -7.85
C LEU A 176 -5.28 -11.88 -8.14
N ASP A 177 -4.11 -12.12 -7.63
CA ASP A 177 -2.87 -11.42 -7.96
C ASP A 177 -1.70 -12.34 -7.62
N HIS A 178 -0.57 -12.21 -8.32
CA HIS A 178 0.61 -13.06 -8.13
C HIS A 178 0.30 -14.56 -8.14
N ALA A 179 -0.58 -15.00 -9.06
CA ALA A 179 -1.07 -16.38 -9.11
C ALA A 179 0.03 -17.42 -9.31
N ASP A 180 1.11 -17.04 -9.95
CA ASP A 180 2.34 -17.84 -10.15
C ASP A 180 3.03 -18.21 -8.82
N ARG A 181 2.82 -17.43 -7.74
CA ARG A 181 3.49 -17.56 -6.44
C ARG A 181 2.57 -17.91 -5.29
N LEU A 182 1.35 -17.38 -5.32
CA LEU A 182 0.39 -17.51 -4.22
C LEU A 182 -0.65 -18.62 -4.46
N GLY A 183 -0.76 -19.08 -5.71
CA GLY A 183 -1.75 -20.07 -6.14
C GLY A 183 -2.78 -19.51 -7.10
N GLY A 184 -3.37 -20.38 -7.92
CA GLY A 184 -4.29 -20.02 -9.01
C GLY A 184 -5.73 -19.74 -8.57
N THR A 185 -6.05 -19.86 -7.26
CA THR A 185 -7.40 -19.68 -6.72
C THR A 185 -7.41 -18.77 -5.50
N ILE A 186 -8.54 -18.07 -5.28
CA ILE A 186 -8.75 -17.22 -4.11
C ILE A 186 -8.52 -18.00 -2.80
N ALA A 187 -8.92 -19.27 -2.73
CA ALA A 187 -8.72 -20.11 -1.54
C ALA A 187 -7.23 -20.39 -1.25
N GLU A 188 -6.43 -20.63 -2.28
CA GLU A 188 -4.98 -20.82 -2.13
C GLU A 188 -4.28 -19.54 -1.68
N ILE A 189 -4.62 -18.41 -2.30
CA ILE A 189 -4.10 -17.09 -1.90
C ILE A 189 -4.49 -16.77 -0.45
N ALA A 190 -5.76 -16.99 -0.08
CA ALA A 190 -6.23 -16.78 1.27
C ALA A 190 -5.51 -17.68 2.29
N LYS A 191 -5.17 -18.93 1.91
CA LYS A 191 -4.40 -19.86 2.75
C LYS A 191 -3.00 -19.34 3.04
N VAL A 192 -2.30 -18.82 2.04
CA VAL A 192 -0.97 -18.21 2.25
C VAL A 192 -1.08 -16.97 3.12
N LYS A 193 -2.06 -16.10 2.85
CA LYS A 193 -2.26 -14.85 3.63
C LYS A 193 -2.67 -15.13 5.07
N SER A 194 -3.47 -16.16 5.34
CA SER A 194 -3.90 -16.52 6.69
C SER A 194 -2.76 -16.90 7.64
N GLY A 195 -1.55 -17.14 7.10
CA GLY A 195 -0.36 -17.43 7.90
C GLY A 195 0.12 -16.29 8.80
N ILE A 196 -0.43 -15.08 8.69
CA ILE A 196 -0.14 -13.99 9.63
C ILE A 196 -0.96 -14.08 10.93
N ILE A 197 -1.98 -14.95 10.99
CA ILE A 197 -2.80 -15.12 12.18
C ILE A 197 -1.96 -15.83 13.26
N LYS A 198 -1.73 -15.16 14.37
CA LYS A 198 -1.01 -15.70 15.54
C LYS A 198 -1.97 -16.28 16.55
N ASP A 199 -1.45 -17.09 17.48
CA ASP A 199 -2.25 -17.75 18.52
C ASP A 199 -2.93 -16.70 19.42
N GLY A 200 -4.25 -16.77 19.53
CA GLY A 200 -5.05 -15.86 20.34
C GLY A 200 -5.18 -14.42 19.79
N ALA A 201 -4.68 -14.12 18.62
CA ALA A 201 -4.79 -12.79 18.00
C ALA A 201 -6.24 -12.38 17.73
N ALA A 202 -6.48 -11.06 17.57
CA ALA A 202 -7.70 -10.56 16.99
C ALA A 202 -7.57 -10.51 15.47
N VAL A 203 -8.56 -11.07 14.74
CA VAL A 203 -8.59 -11.01 13.28
C VAL A 203 -9.72 -10.11 12.82
N VAL A 204 -9.40 -9.13 11.96
CA VAL A 204 -10.37 -8.22 11.36
C VAL A 204 -10.23 -8.31 9.83
N SER A 205 -11.32 -8.56 9.15
CA SER A 205 -11.33 -8.78 7.71
C SER A 205 -12.35 -7.90 7.00
N ALA A 206 -11.92 -7.28 5.89
CA ALA A 206 -12.85 -6.73 4.91
C ALA A 206 -13.82 -7.81 4.42
N ARG A 207 -14.83 -7.42 3.65
CA ARG A 207 -15.69 -8.37 2.91
C ARG A 207 -14.82 -9.23 2.01
N GLN A 208 -15.06 -10.53 2.02
CA GLN A 208 -14.29 -11.50 1.25
C GLN A 208 -15.18 -12.35 0.37
N ASP A 209 -14.57 -12.91 -0.69
CA ASP A 209 -15.19 -14.05 -1.37
C ASP A 209 -15.45 -15.20 -0.40
N ALA A 210 -16.50 -15.95 -0.61
CA ALA A 210 -16.90 -17.06 0.26
C ALA A 210 -15.80 -18.13 0.43
N ALA A 211 -14.91 -18.30 -0.55
CA ALA A 211 -13.79 -19.22 -0.44
C ALA A 211 -12.71 -18.69 0.50
N ALA A 212 -12.38 -17.39 0.39
CA ALA A 212 -11.43 -16.74 1.28
C ALA A 212 -11.98 -16.71 2.72
N GLU A 213 -13.25 -16.31 2.92
CA GLU A 213 -13.85 -16.28 4.25
C GLU A 213 -13.78 -17.64 4.97
N ARG A 214 -14.11 -18.74 4.27
CA ARG A 214 -14.01 -20.09 4.86
C ARG A 214 -12.59 -20.42 5.31
N VAL A 215 -11.58 -20.05 4.51
CA VAL A 215 -10.17 -20.29 4.85
C VAL A 215 -9.75 -19.47 6.07
N LEU A 216 -10.10 -18.18 6.11
CA LEU A 216 -9.76 -17.29 7.22
C LEU A 216 -10.42 -17.73 8.53
N ARG A 217 -11.71 -18.15 8.51
CA ARG A 217 -12.40 -18.69 9.69
C ARG A 217 -11.72 -19.95 10.22
N ALA A 218 -11.40 -20.90 9.34
CA ALA A 218 -10.72 -22.12 9.73
C ALA A 218 -9.31 -21.85 10.31
N ALA A 219 -8.59 -20.91 9.74
CA ALA A 219 -7.26 -20.53 10.24
C ALA A 219 -7.35 -19.83 11.62
N ALA A 220 -8.32 -18.94 11.83
CA ALA A 220 -8.55 -18.28 13.10
C ALA A 220 -8.95 -19.31 14.20
N GLU A 221 -9.88 -20.23 13.89
CA GLU A 221 -10.30 -21.30 14.79
C GLU A 221 -9.10 -22.18 15.21
N ALA A 222 -8.26 -22.56 14.25
CA ALA A 222 -7.06 -23.38 14.51
C ALA A 222 -6.04 -22.70 15.44
N ARG A 223 -6.07 -21.35 15.53
CA ARG A 223 -5.19 -20.53 16.36
C ARG A 223 -5.87 -20.02 17.64
N GLY A 224 -7.11 -20.39 17.90
CA GLY A 224 -7.88 -19.83 19.02
C GLY A 224 -8.04 -18.30 18.92
N ALA A 225 -7.94 -17.74 17.71
CA ALA A 225 -8.05 -16.34 17.43
C ALA A 225 -9.52 -15.94 17.24
N SER A 226 -9.90 -14.73 17.68
CA SER A 226 -11.21 -14.15 17.33
C SER A 226 -11.21 -13.67 15.88
N ILE A 227 -12.37 -13.67 15.21
CA ILE A 227 -12.47 -13.13 13.85
C ILE A 227 -13.76 -12.38 13.63
N ALA A 228 -13.63 -11.16 13.07
CA ALA A 228 -14.74 -10.29 12.68
C ALA A 228 -14.66 -9.94 11.19
N PHE A 229 -15.81 -9.87 10.52
CA PHE A 229 -15.92 -9.55 9.09
C PHE A 229 -16.78 -8.34 8.85
N GLU A 230 -16.33 -7.49 7.95
CA GLU A 230 -17.15 -6.42 7.38
C GLU A 230 -18.40 -6.99 6.70
N GLY A 231 -19.51 -6.27 6.83
CA GLY A 231 -20.84 -6.70 6.34
C GLY A 231 -21.58 -7.64 7.29
N LYS A 232 -20.93 -8.07 8.38
CA LYS A 232 -21.52 -8.96 9.41
C LYS A 232 -21.36 -8.35 10.81
N ASP A 233 -20.13 -8.19 11.25
CA ASP A 233 -19.79 -7.77 12.60
C ASP A 233 -19.64 -6.24 12.69
N PHE A 234 -19.09 -5.62 11.65
CA PHE A 234 -18.98 -4.18 11.45
C PHE A 234 -19.27 -3.83 9.98
N ASP A 235 -19.55 -2.56 9.65
CA ASP A 235 -19.90 -2.19 8.28
C ASP A 235 -19.75 -0.68 8.03
N LEU A 236 -19.46 -0.32 6.77
CA LEU A 236 -19.71 1.02 6.24
C LEU A 236 -21.25 1.20 6.15
N ALA A 237 -21.79 2.16 6.91
CA ALA A 237 -23.22 2.39 6.92
C ALA A 237 -23.66 3.38 5.83
N GLU A 238 -22.88 4.44 5.65
CA GLU A 238 -23.13 5.49 4.64
C GLU A 238 -21.79 6.10 4.20
N ASP A 239 -21.73 6.55 2.94
CA ASP A 239 -20.68 7.42 2.43
C ASP A 239 -21.25 8.46 1.48
N HIS A 240 -20.70 9.68 1.52
CA HIS A 240 -21.15 10.80 0.70
C HIS A 240 -19.94 11.66 0.30
N LEU A 241 -19.88 12.02 -0.98
CA LEU A 241 -18.83 12.90 -1.49
C LEU A 241 -18.82 14.25 -0.77
N ALA A 242 -17.62 14.75 -0.54
CA ALA A 242 -17.34 16.06 0.01
C ALA A 242 -16.18 16.73 -0.74
N VAL A 243 -15.98 18.02 -0.50
CA VAL A 243 -14.84 18.75 -1.05
C VAL A 243 -13.55 18.19 -0.42
N GLY A 244 -12.64 17.73 -1.24
CA GLY A 244 -11.36 17.19 -0.79
C GLY A 244 -11.41 15.74 -0.26
N GLY A 245 -12.56 15.06 -0.33
CA GLY A 245 -12.72 13.70 0.20
C GLY A 245 -14.16 13.26 0.30
N GLN A 246 -14.53 12.60 1.39
CA GLN A 246 -15.87 12.08 1.63
C GLN A 246 -16.24 12.08 3.12
N PHE A 247 -17.53 12.19 3.42
CA PHE A 247 -18.08 11.90 4.74
C PHE A 247 -18.59 10.47 4.80
N MET A 248 -18.41 9.81 5.93
CA MET A 248 -18.83 8.43 6.12
C MET A 248 -19.44 8.21 7.51
N ALA A 249 -20.32 7.21 7.59
CA ALA A 249 -20.81 6.67 8.84
C ALA A 249 -20.42 5.19 8.96
N VAL A 250 -19.93 4.78 10.12
CA VAL A 250 -19.42 3.42 10.37
C VAL A 250 -20.09 2.81 11.57
N ARG A 251 -20.61 1.60 11.40
CA ARG A 251 -20.95 0.69 12.47
C ARG A 251 -19.69 -0.15 12.78
N GLY A 252 -18.89 0.26 13.76
CA GLY A 252 -17.72 -0.46 14.24
C GLY A 252 -18.07 -1.73 15.04
N LEU A 253 -17.06 -2.35 15.61
CA LEU A 253 -17.22 -3.51 16.52
C LEU A 253 -17.76 -3.09 17.89
N ALA A 254 -17.32 -1.94 18.39
CA ALA A 254 -17.63 -1.44 19.71
C ALA A 254 -18.52 -0.20 19.70
N GLY A 255 -18.61 0.53 18.60
CA GLY A 255 -19.35 1.79 18.50
C GLY A 255 -19.95 2.05 17.12
N THR A 256 -20.82 3.07 17.06
CA THR A 256 -21.29 3.64 15.78
C THR A 256 -20.79 5.07 15.70
N TYR A 257 -20.22 5.42 14.56
CA TYR A 257 -19.58 6.69 14.31
C TYR A 257 -20.23 7.35 13.10
N ASN A 258 -20.62 8.61 13.24
CA ASN A 258 -21.27 9.37 12.19
C ASN A 258 -20.45 10.62 11.86
N ASP A 259 -20.71 11.19 10.68
CA ASP A 259 -20.10 12.46 10.23
C ASP A 259 -18.55 12.43 10.22
N LEU A 260 -17.96 11.26 9.94
CA LEU A 260 -16.52 11.09 9.85
C LEU A 260 -16.04 11.62 8.50
N TYR A 261 -15.13 12.60 8.51
CA TYR A 261 -14.49 13.08 7.29
C TYR A 261 -13.23 12.27 6.96
N LEU A 262 -13.13 11.80 5.73
CA LEU A 262 -11.95 11.09 5.20
C LEU A 262 -11.41 11.88 3.98
N PRO A 263 -10.17 12.41 4.00
CA PRO A 263 -9.59 13.20 2.90
C PRO A 263 -9.08 12.32 1.76
N MET A 264 -9.85 11.32 1.39
CA MET A 264 -9.59 10.38 0.30
C MET A 264 -10.88 10.14 -0.48
N TYR A 265 -10.76 9.92 -1.78
CA TYR A 265 -11.89 9.65 -2.65
C TYR A 265 -12.10 8.16 -2.89
N GLY A 266 -13.35 7.77 -3.16
CA GLY A 266 -13.77 6.46 -3.59
C GLY A 266 -14.27 5.56 -2.45
N GLU A 267 -15.35 4.82 -2.73
CA GLU A 267 -16.00 3.89 -1.81
C GLU A 267 -15.00 2.89 -1.20
N HIS A 268 -14.03 2.44 -2.01
CA HIS A 268 -12.99 1.53 -1.54
C HIS A 268 -12.13 2.12 -0.40
N GLN A 269 -11.93 3.45 -0.35
CA GLN A 269 -11.21 4.10 0.75
C GLN A 269 -12.08 4.20 2.01
N ALA A 270 -13.38 4.40 1.87
CA ALA A 270 -14.31 4.34 2.99
C ALA A 270 -14.35 2.92 3.61
N HIS A 271 -14.31 1.87 2.78
CA HIS A 271 -14.16 0.49 3.24
C HIS A 271 -12.81 0.23 3.94
N ASN A 272 -11.70 0.75 3.39
CA ASN A 272 -10.39 0.68 4.05
C ASN A 272 -10.40 1.38 5.42
N ALA A 273 -11.05 2.53 5.53
CA ALA A 273 -11.19 3.27 6.80
C ALA A 273 -12.10 2.51 7.79
N THR A 274 -13.18 1.90 7.31
CA THR A 274 -14.06 1.05 8.12
C THR A 274 -13.29 -0.15 8.70
N LEU A 275 -12.46 -0.80 7.89
CA LEU A 275 -11.59 -1.90 8.33
C LEU A 275 -10.54 -1.40 9.34
N ALA A 276 -9.96 -0.23 9.11
CA ALA A 276 -8.99 0.38 10.03
C ALA A 276 -9.61 0.71 11.40
N ILE A 277 -10.82 1.27 11.43
CA ILE A 277 -11.54 1.55 12.67
C ILE A 277 -11.75 0.26 13.48
N ALA A 278 -12.24 -0.81 12.85
CA ALA A 278 -12.44 -2.10 13.50
C ALA A 278 -11.13 -2.71 14.01
N ALA A 279 -10.01 -2.53 13.28
CA ALA A 279 -8.69 -2.96 13.72
C ALA A 279 -8.21 -2.19 14.97
N VAL A 280 -8.40 -0.87 15.00
CA VAL A 280 -8.03 -0.04 16.18
C VAL A 280 -8.93 -0.35 17.38
N GLU A 281 -10.24 -0.55 17.20
CA GLU A 281 -11.15 -1.00 18.28
C GLU A 281 -10.66 -2.34 18.86
N SER A 282 -10.21 -3.27 18.01
CA SER A 282 -9.66 -4.55 18.44
C SER A 282 -8.36 -4.38 19.20
N LEU A 283 -7.44 -3.54 18.68
CA LEU A 283 -6.13 -3.29 19.28
C LEU A 283 -6.24 -2.62 20.66
N LEU A 284 -6.95 -1.49 20.74
CA LEU A 284 -6.95 -0.63 21.93
C LEU A 284 -8.10 -0.94 22.88
N GLY A 285 -9.25 -1.36 22.35
CA GLY A 285 -10.48 -1.56 23.11
C GLY A 285 -10.88 -3.02 23.31
N GLY A 286 -10.13 -3.99 22.76
CA GLY A 286 -10.52 -5.41 22.76
C GLY A 286 -11.88 -5.65 22.11
N ALA A 287 -12.20 -4.85 21.07
CA ALA A 287 -13.48 -4.83 20.34
C ALA A 287 -14.73 -4.57 21.21
N THR A 288 -14.55 -4.01 22.42
CA THR A 288 -15.65 -3.74 23.36
C THR A 288 -15.74 -2.30 23.82
N LYS A 289 -14.71 -1.49 23.58
CA LYS A 289 -14.67 -0.07 23.91
C LYS A 289 -14.59 0.76 22.63
N PRO A 290 -15.54 1.69 22.42
CA PRO A 290 -15.50 2.56 21.25
C PRO A 290 -14.30 3.51 21.32
N ILE A 291 -13.83 3.93 20.14
CA ILE A 291 -12.84 5.00 20.01
C ILE A 291 -13.53 6.34 20.38
N ALA A 292 -12.83 7.22 21.09
CA ALA A 292 -13.35 8.55 21.35
C ALA A 292 -13.57 9.32 20.04
N GLY A 293 -14.73 9.99 19.90
CA GLY A 293 -15.14 10.56 18.62
C GLY A 293 -14.21 11.67 18.12
N ASP A 294 -13.67 12.49 19.01
CA ASP A 294 -12.69 13.53 18.71
C ASP A 294 -11.37 12.93 18.19
N VAL A 295 -10.86 11.89 18.85
CA VAL A 295 -9.65 11.17 18.44
C VAL A 295 -9.83 10.50 17.06
N LEU A 296 -10.99 9.87 16.84
CA LEU A 296 -11.27 9.24 15.55
C LEU A 296 -11.38 10.27 14.42
N THR A 297 -12.05 11.41 14.69
CA THR A 297 -12.18 12.51 13.74
C THR A 297 -10.81 13.07 13.37
N GLU A 298 -9.95 13.32 14.35
CA GLU A 298 -8.57 13.80 14.14
C GLU A 298 -7.76 12.79 13.33
N GLY A 299 -7.75 11.51 13.74
CA GLY A 299 -6.98 10.47 13.07
C GLY A 299 -7.41 10.23 11.62
N LEU A 300 -8.71 10.30 11.31
CA LEU A 300 -9.18 10.18 9.93
C LEU A 300 -8.87 11.41 9.10
N ALA A 301 -9.00 12.62 9.66
CA ALA A 301 -8.74 13.87 8.96
C ALA A 301 -7.25 14.03 8.56
N GLU A 302 -6.34 13.45 9.33
CA GLU A 302 -4.91 13.46 9.05
C GLU A 302 -4.44 12.26 8.19
N ALA A 303 -5.31 11.28 7.96
CA ALA A 303 -4.95 10.10 7.19
C ALA A 303 -4.67 10.46 5.72
N THR A 304 -3.54 9.98 5.20
CA THR A 304 -3.13 10.18 3.81
C THR A 304 -2.76 8.87 3.14
N SER A 305 -3.00 8.78 1.85
CA SER A 305 -2.55 7.63 1.03
C SER A 305 -1.98 8.14 -0.29
N PRO A 306 -0.71 8.59 -0.31
CA PRO A 306 -0.08 9.10 -1.51
C PRO A 306 -0.17 8.12 -2.68
N GLY A 307 -0.36 8.64 -3.90
CA GLY A 307 -0.52 7.83 -5.10
C GLY A 307 -1.83 7.02 -5.14
N ARG A 308 -2.86 7.43 -4.39
CA ARG A 308 -4.20 6.84 -4.43
C ARG A 308 -5.23 7.93 -4.65
N LEU A 309 -5.76 8.02 -5.88
CA LEU A 309 -6.66 9.10 -6.33
C LEU A 309 -6.18 10.48 -5.88
N GLN A 310 -4.86 10.68 -5.93
CA GLN A 310 -4.21 11.90 -5.47
C GLN A 310 -4.24 12.97 -6.55
N LEU A 311 -4.73 14.16 -6.20
CA LEU A 311 -4.68 15.34 -7.06
C LEU A 311 -3.24 15.89 -7.09
N ILE A 312 -2.63 15.91 -8.28
CA ILE A 312 -1.25 16.37 -8.51
C ILE A 312 -1.15 17.56 -9.46
N GLY A 313 -2.24 17.93 -10.15
CA GLY A 313 -2.34 19.12 -10.99
C GLY A 313 -3.75 19.70 -10.93
N ILE A 314 -3.89 21.01 -11.14
CA ILE A 314 -5.16 21.72 -10.94
C ILE A 314 -5.68 22.36 -12.21
N ALA A 315 -4.82 22.94 -13.00
CA ALA A 315 -5.20 23.58 -14.27
C ALA A 315 -4.27 23.12 -15.42
N PRO A 316 -4.62 22.03 -16.09
CA PRO A 316 -5.81 21.17 -15.95
C PRO A 316 -5.72 20.24 -14.72
N THR A 317 -6.87 19.68 -14.33
CA THR A 317 -6.94 18.66 -13.28
C THR A 317 -6.16 17.41 -13.70
N VAL A 318 -5.19 17.01 -12.86
CA VAL A 318 -4.42 15.77 -13.02
C VAL A 318 -4.49 14.96 -11.73
N ILE A 319 -4.89 13.71 -11.84
CA ILE A 319 -4.99 12.76 -10.76
C ILE A 319 -3.99 11.62 -11.00
N VAL A 320 -3.40 11.08 -9.94
CA VAL A 320 -2.54 9.90 -10.01
C VAL A 320 -3.08 8.78 -9.13
N ASP A 321 -2.98 7.54 -9.63
CA ASP A 321 -3.35 6.34 -8.89
C ASP A 321 -2.43 5.16 -9.20
N GLY A 322 -2.02 4.42 -8.18
CA GLY A 322 -1.16 3.25 -8.29
C GLY A 322 -1.87 1.94 -8.66
N ALA A 323 -3.11 1.97 -9.16
CA ALA A 323 -3.82 0.78 -9.63
C ALA A 323 -3.01 0.06 -10.73
N HIS A 324 -2.76 -1.24 -10.53
CA HIS A 324 -1.85 -2.04 -11.37
C HIS A 324 -2.34 -3.47 -11.61
N ASN A 325 -3.56 -3.78 -11.20
CA ASN A 325 -4.25 -5.05 -11.48
C ASN A 325 -5.73 -4.77 -11.84
N PRO A 326 -6.45 -5.70 -12.47
CA PRO A 326 -7.82 -5.46 -12.93
C PRO A 326 -8.79 -5.06 -11.82
N HIS A 327 -8.63 -5.63 -10.62
CA HIS A 327 -9.49 -5.27 -9.48
C HIS A 327 -9.26 -3.82 -9.03
N GLY A 328 -8.01 -3.38 -8.88
CA GLY A 328 -7.66 -1.99 -8.56
C GLY A 328 -8.10 -1.02 -9.67
N ALA A 329 -7.89 -1.40 -10.94
CA ALA A 329 -8.33 -0.62 -12.10
C ALA A 329 -9.85 -0.41 -12.14
N ARG A 330 -10.63 -1.45 -11.78
CA ARG A 330 -12.09 -1.36 -11.66
C ARG A 330 -12.53 -0.43 -10.54
N ALA A 331 -11.88 -0.50 -9.37
CA ALA A 331 -12.15 0.40 -8.25
C ALA A 331 -11.83 1.86 -8.60
N LEU A 332 -10.68 2.09 -9.27
CA LEU A 332 -10.32 3.40 -9.79
C LEU A 332 -11.36 3.92 -10.79
N ALA A 333 -11.76 3.09 -11.75
CA ALA A 333 -12.75 3.44 -12.75
C ALA A 333 -14.11 3.83 -12.15
N ALA A 334 -14.55 3.14 -11.11
CA ALA A 334 -15.76 3.48 -10.38
C ALA A 334 -15.61 4.82 -9.66
N ALA A 335 -14.54 4.99 -8.90
CA ALA A 335 -14.28 6.23 -8.15
C ALA A 335 -14.16 7.47 -9.04
N LEU A 336 -13.56 7.36 -10.25
CA LEU A 336 -13.49 8.47 -11.21
C LEU A 336 -14.87 8.88 -11.71
N ARG A 337 -15.78 7.92 -11.95
CA ARG A 337 -17.16 8.24 -12.39
C ARG A 337 -17.99 8.86 -11.28
N ASP A 338 -17.78 8.40 -10.04
CA ASP A 338 -18.63 8.79 -8.91
C ASP A 338 -18.17 10.12 -8.28
N ALA A 339 -16.85 10.34 -8.21
CA ALA A 339 -16.28 11.47 -7.47
C ALA A 339 -15.97 12.71 -8.33
N PHE A 340 -15.92 12.58 -9.66
CA PHE A 340 -15.46 13.67 -10.52
C PHE A 340 -16.41 13.91 -11.70
N ASP A 341 -16.80 15.18 -11.91
CA ASP A 341 -17.72 15.61 -12.96
C ASP A 341 -16.96 16.16 -14.19
N PHE A 342 -16.26 15.25 -14.93
CA PHE A 342 -15.61 15.55 -16.19
C PHE A 342 -16.26 14.75 -17.33
N ASP A 343 -16.35 15.36 -18.53
CA ASP A 343 -16.93 14.72 -19.70
C ASP A 343 -15.94 13.78 -20.40
N GLU A 344 -14.66 14.14 -20.39
CA GLU A 344 -13.61 13.39 -21.10
C GLU A 344 -12.36 13.24 -20.22
N TRP A 345 -11.79 12.05 -20.22
CA TRP A 345 -10.54 11.73 -19.53
C TRP A 345 -9.40 11.47 -20.52
N GLY A 346 -8.25 12.06 -20.28
CA GLY A 346 -6.96 11.62 -20.81
C GLY A 346 -6.37 10.59 -19.85
N LEU A 347 -6.02 9.42 -20.36
CA LEU A 347 -5.41 8.34 -19.55
C LEU A 347 -3.93 8.21 -19.91
N VAL A 348 -3.03 8.60 -19.01
CA VAL A 348 -1.62 8.23 -19.07
C VAL A 348 -1.47 6.85 -18.48
N LEU A 349 -1.07 5.87 -19.27
CA LEU A 349 -1.03 4.47 -18.87
C LEU A 349 0.34 3.84 -19.12
N GLY A 350 0.95 3.32 -18.04
CA GLY A 350 2.17 2.54 -18.09
C GLY A 350 2.18 1.47 -17.02
N ALA A 351 2.48 0.23 -17.40
CA ALA A 351 2.36 -0.94 -16.54
C ALA A 351 3.65 -1.75 -16.48
N LEU A 352 3.72 -2.70 -15.53
CA LEU A 352 4.78 -3.69 -15.45
C LEU A 352 4.37 -4.96 -16.18
N ALA A 353 5.30 -5.58 -16.91
CA ALA A 353 5.06 -6.74 -17.79
C ALA A 353 4.65 -8.03 -17.04
N ASP A 354 4.93 -8.11 -15.74
CA ASP A 354 4.53 -9.22 -14.88
C ASP A 354 3.10 -9.10 -14.32
N LYS A 355 2.36 -8.05 -14.72
CA LYS A 355 0.97 -7.81 -14.33
C LYS A 355 0.00 -8.12 -15.48
N ASP A 356 -1.27 -8.27 -15.15
CA ASP A 356 -2.33 -8.42 -16.15
C ASP A 356 -2.63 -7.08 -16.82
N VAL A 357 -1.73 -6.69 -17.75
CA VAL A 357 -1.83 -5.42 -18.50
C VAL A 357 -3.12 -5.35 -19.30
N ALA A 358 -3.51 -6.46 -19.95
CA ALA A 358 -4.74 -6.49 -20.75
C ALA A 358 -5.99 -6.26 -19.91
N GLY A 359 -6.04 -6.84 -18.71
CA GLY A 359 -7.14 -6.62 -17.77
C GLY A 359 -7.18 -5.19 -17.24
N VAL A 360 -6.02 -4.56 -16.98
CA VAL A 360 -5.95 -3.13 -16.57
C VAL A 360 -6.44 -2.22 -17.70
N VAL A 361 -5.96 -2.44 -18.93
CA VAL A 361 -6.41 -1.67 -20.12
C VAL A 361 -7.91 -1.83 -20.33
N ALA A 362 -8.44 -3.05 -20.21
CA ALA A 362 -9.87 -3.32 -20.40
C ALA A 362 -10.77 -2.57 -19.40
N GLU A 363 -10.31 -2.32 -18.18
CA GLU A 363 -11.07 -1.58 -17.17
C GLU A 363 -10.93 -0.05 -17.31
N LEU A 364 -9.74 0.47 -17.65
CA LEU A 364 -9.46 1.90 -17.66
C LEU A 364 -9.67 2.56 -19.03
N ALA A 365 -9.26 1.92 -20.12
CA ALA A 365 -9.36 2.53 -21.46
C ALA A 365 -10.80 2.92 -21.87
N PRO A 366 -11.87 2.20 -21.46
CA PRO A 366 -13.25 2.64 -21.75
C PRO A 366 -13.63 4.01 -21.19
N LEU A 367 -12.94 4.51 -20.17
CA LEU A 367 -13.15 5.87 -19.61
C LEU A 367 -12.49 6.95 -20.44
N ALA A 368 -11.41 6.63 -21.13
CA ALA A 368 -10.56 7.59 -21.78
C ALA A 368 -11.09 8.00 -23.16
N ALA A 369 -11.08 9.29 -23.45
CA ALA A 369 -11.19 9.81 -24.81
C ALA A 369 -9.86 9.65 -25.56
N HIS A 370 -8.73 9.77 -24.85
CA HIS A 370 -7.39 9.59 -25.39
C HIS A 370 -6.51 8.83 -24.39
N VAL A 371 -5.76 7.83 -24.86
CA VAL A 371 -4.77 7.09 -24.09
C VAL A 371 -3.36 7.52 -24.49
N PHE A 372 -2.58 7.96 -23.52
CA PHE A 372 -1.17 8.32 -23.65
C PHE A 372 -0.35 7.16 -23.09
N ALA A 373 0.01 6.22 -23.96
CA ALA A 373 0.74 5.03 -23.57
C ALA A 373 2.22 5.35 -23.30
N THR A 374 2.76 4.87 -22.18
CA THR A 374 4.15 5.10 -21.80
C THR A 374 4.71 3.93 -21.01
N ALA A 375 5.98 4.00 -20.62
CA ALA A 375 6.65 3.01 -19.79
C ALA A 375 7.19 3.65 -18.50
N PRO A 376 6.96 3.05 -17.31
CA PRO A 376 7.68 3.45 -16.10
C PRO A 376 9.18 3.12 -16.23
N GLN A 377 10.05 3.85 -15.53
CA GLN A 377 11.50 3.59 -15.49
C GLN A 377 11.80 2.33 -14.67
N SER A 378 11.62 1.20 -15.29
CA SER A 378 11.81 -0.12 -14.67
C SER A 378 12.21 -1.14 -15.73
N ASP A 379 13.17 -2.03 -15.42
CA ASP A 379 13.48 -3.20 -16.28
C ASP A 379 12.27 -4.12 -16.48
N ARG A 380 11.21 -3.92 -15.73
CA ARG A 380 9.95 -4.68 -15.78
C ARG A 380 8.86 -3.96 -16.55
N ALA A 381 9.16 -2.81 -17.13
CA ALA A 381 8.16 -2.05 -17.87
C ALA A 381 7.57 -2.89 -19.01
N SER A 382 6.26 -2.81 -19.18
CA SER A 382 5.58 -3.31 -20.37
C SER A 382 5.91 -2.40 -21.55
N ASP A 383 5.98 -2.99 -22.74
CA ASP A 383 6.12 -2.22 -23.98
C ASP A 383 4.92 -1.29 -24.15
N PRO A 384 5.12 0.04 -24.26
CA PRO A 384 4.03 0.98 -24.48
C PRO A 384 3.28 0.77 -25.80
N ASP A 385 3.93 0.22 -26.84
CA ASP A 385 3.26 -0.14 -28.09
C ASP A 385 2.24 -1.27 -27.86
N ALA A 386 2.54 -2.24 -26.99
CA ALA A 386 1.58 -3.29 -26.64
C ALA A 386 0.36 -2.73 -25.85
N ILE A 387 0.55 -1.71 -25.01
CA ILE A 387 -0.54 -1.00 -24.36
C ILE A 387 -1.39 -0.25 -25.38
N ALA A 388 -0.73 0.41 -26.35
CA ALA A 388 -1.38 1.13 -27.42
C ALA A 388 -2.26 0.21 -28.28
N ASP A 389 -1.73 -0.93 -28.72
CA ASP A 389 -2.48 -1.93 -29.51
C ASP A 389 -3.74 -2.42 -28.79
N LEU A 390 -3.66 -2.66 -27.47
CA LEU A 390 -4.80 -3.06 -26.65
C LEU A 390 -5.86 -1.97 -26.58
N ALA A 391 -5.46 -0.71 -26.39
CA ALA A 391 -6.38 0.43 -26.28
C ALA A 391 -7.02 0.78 -27.64
N GLU A 392 -6.26 0.72 -28.75
CA GLU A 392 -6.77 0.87 -30.11
C GLU A 392 -7.79 -0.24 -30.45
N GLY A 393 -7.52 -1.47 -30.01
CA GLY A 393 -8.47 -2.60 -30.14
C GLY A 393 -9.81 -2.34 -29.44
N LEU A 394 -9.84 -1.46 -28.45
CA LEU A 394 -11.06 -0.97 -27.77
C LEU A 394 -11.63 0.31 -28.39
N GLY A 395 -11.11 0.76 -29.52
CA GLY A 395 -11.58 1.93 -30.25
C GLY A 395 -11.19 3.27 -29.63
N ARG A 396 -10.11 3.32 -28.85
CA ARG A 396 -9.59 4.55 -28.24
C ARG A 396 -8.61 5.25 -29.16
N GLN A 397 -8.53 6.59 -29.04
CA GLN A 397 -7.41 7.35 -29.60
C GLN A 397 -6.18 7.09 -28.74
N VAL A 398 -5.02 6.88 -29.38
CA VAL A 398 -3.80 6.55 -28.68
C VAL A 398 -2.62 7.36 -29.20
N SER A 399 -1.71 7.72 -28.32
CA SER A 399 -0.36 8.18 -28.65
C SER A 399 0.65 7.50 -27.74
N VAL A 400 1.84 7.20 -28.27
CA VAL A 400 2.93 6.56 -27.53
C VAL A 400 3.99 7.58 -27.18
N HIS A 401 4.47 7.56 -25.95
CA HIS A 401 5.41 8.51 -25.38
C HIS A 401 6.59 7.79 -24.73
N PRO A 402 7.81 8.36 -24.77
CA PRO A 402 9.01 7.70 -24.29
C PRO A 402 9.05 7.55 -22.75
N ASP A 403 8.44 8.49 -22.03
CA ASP A 403 8.43 8.51 -20.57
C ASP A 403 7.17 9.20 -20.01
N VAL A 404 7.04 9.19 -18.68
CA VAL A 404 5.87 9.78 -18.00
C VAL A 404 5.82 11.30 -18.09
N ALA A 405 6.96 11.98 -18.20
CA ALA A 405 7.00 13.45 -18.33
C ALA A 405 6.42 13.89 -19.66
N ASP A 406 6.87 13.29 -20.77
CA ASP A 406 6.34 13.56 -22.10
C ASP A 406 4.85 13.16 -22.21
N ALA A 407 4.46 11.99 -21.69
CA ALA A 407 3.07 11.54 -21.70
C ALA A 407 2.16 12.45 -20.84
N GLY A 408 2.61 12.82 -19.66
CA GLY A 408 1.88 13.71 -18.75
C GLY A 408 1.70 15.11 -19.31
N ASN A 409 2.75 15.68 -19.91
CA ASN A 409 2.69 16.99 -20.55
C ASN A 409 1.77 17.00 -21.78
N ALA A 410 1.84 15.98 -22.63
CA ALA A 410 0.94 15.82 -23.77
C ALA A 410 -0.53 15.67 -23.32
N ALA A 411 -0.78 14.89 -22.28
CA ALA A 411 -2.11 14.71 -21.71
C ALA A 411 -2.65 16.02 -21.09
N ARG A 412 -1.81 16.79 -20.41
CA ARG A 412 -2.17 18.11 -19.86
C ARG A 412 -2.48 19.12 -20.97
N GLU A 413 -1.68 19.17 -22.04
CA GLU A 413 -1.95 20.01 -23.20
C GLU A 413 -3.30 19.65 -23.84
N TRP A 414 -3.58 18.37 -24.01
CA TRP A 414 -4.88 17.87 -24.50
C TRP A 414 -6.04 18.27 -23.57
N ALA A 415 -5.86 18.17 -22.26
CA ALA A 415 -6.90 18.52 -21.28
C ALA A 415 -7.12 20.02 -21.18
N ALA A 416 -6.09 20.85 -21.33
CA ALA A 416 -6.18 22.31 -21.30
C ALA A 416 -7.08 22.91 -22.40
N ALA A 417 -7.44 22.14 -23.44
CA ALA A 417 -8.35 22.57 -24.48
C ALA A 417 -9.83 22.67 -24.02
N SER A 418 -10.19 22.17 -22.83
CA SER A 418 -11.56 22.25 -22.30
C SER A 418 -11.57 22.05 -20.76
N ASP A 419 -12.31 22.90 -20.05
CA ASP A 419 -12.52 22.80 -18.60
C ASP A 419 -13.30 21.52 -18.18
N ARG A 420 -13.87 20.79 -19.14
CA ARG A 420 -14.58 19.52 -18.93
C ARG A 420 -13.67 18.30 -19.16
N ARG A 421 -12.34 18.52 -19.29
CA ARG A 421 -11.34 17.47 -19.45
C ARG A 421 -10.44 17.38 -18.22
N ALA A 422 -10.06 16.16 -17.88
CA ALA A 422 -9.08 15.88 -16.84
C ALA A 422 -8.13 14.75 -17.27
N VAL A 423 -7.04 14.61 -16.54
CA VAL A 423 -6.03 13.57 -16.75
C VAL A 423 -6.00 12.62 -15.56
N ILE A 424 -5.93 11.33 -15.84
CA ILE A 424 -5.60 10.29 -14.89
C ILE A 424 -4.31 9.58 -15.30
N ILE A 425 -3.38 9.42 -14.38
CA ILE A 425 -2.12 8.68 -14.57
C ILE A 425 -2.21 7.42 -13.72
N ALA A 426 -2.13 6.23 -14.36
CA ALA A 426 -2.32 4.95 -13.67
C ALA A 426 -1.61 3.78 -14.36
N GLY A 427 -1.64 2.59 -13.74
CA GLY A 427 -1.14 1.32 -14.27
C GLY A 427 0.06 0.76 -13.52
N SER A 428 0.75 1.56 -12.73
CA SER A 428 1.88 1.13 -11.90
C SER A 428 2.11 2.07 -10.72
N VAL A 429 2.54 1.53 -9.58
CA VAL A 429 3.00 2.35 -8.45
C VAL A 429 4.29 3.10 -8.80
N VAL A 430 5.16 2.51 -9.62
CA VAL A 430 6.39 3.18 -10.11
C VAL A 430 6.02 4.39 -10.95
N LEU A 431 5.12 4.22 -11.93
CA LEU A 431 4.65 5.32 -12.77
C LEU A 431 4.00 6.44 -11.92
N ALA A 432 3.25 6.07 -10.88
CA ALA A 432 2.64 7.04 -9.98
C ALA A 432 3.69 7.86 -9.22
N GLY A 433 4.77 7.24 -8.75
CA GLY A 433 5.89 7.93 -8.10
C GLY A 433 6.61 8.89 -9.05
N GLU A 434 6.93 8.44 -10.26
CA GLU A 434 7.53 9.29 -11.29
C GLU A 434 6.64 10.51 -11.63
N ALA A 435 5.33 10.28 -11.75
CA ALA A 435 4.37 11.36 -12.01
C ALA A 435 4.31 12.40 -10.88
N LEU A 436 4.45 11.96 -9.61
CA LEU A 436 4.54 12.86 -8.45
C LEU A 436 5.79 13.73 -8.55
N THR A 437 6.94 13.14 -8.87
CA THR A 437 8.21 13.86 -9.04
C THR A 437 8.10 14.89 -10.18
N VAL A 438 7.61 14.50 -11.35
CA VAL A 438 7.42 15.40 -12.49
C VAL A 438 6.46 16.54 -12.13
N ALA A 439 5.33 16.23 -11.49
CA ALA A 439 4.35 17.25 -11.08
C ALA A 439 4.92 18.25 -10.07
N SER A 440 5.83 17.82 -9.20
CA SER A 440 6.54 18.66 -8.24
C SER A 440 7.57 19.56 -8.95
N ASP A 441 8.40 18.97 -9.80
CA ASP A 441 9.48 19.68 -10.50
C ASP A 441 8.94 20.72 -11.49
N GLU A 442 7.83 20.45 -12.14
CA GLU A 442 7.17 21.33 -13.11
C GLU A 442 6.06 22.18 -12.49
N ASP A 443 5.87 22.14 -11.18
CA ASP A 443 4.88 22.91 -10.41
C ASP A 443 3.44 22.84 -11.02
N TRP A 444 2.95 21.61 -11.23
CA TRP A 444 1.60 21.39 -11.81
C TRP A 444 0.45 21.91 -10.95
N LYS A 445 0.72 22.25 -9.69
CA LYS A 445 -0.22 22.90 -8.76
C LYS A 445 -0.14 24.42 -8.77
N SER A 446 0.74 25.04 -9.55
CA SER A 446 0.87 26.50 -9.60
C SER A 446 -0.43 27.16 -10.05
N GLY A 447 -0.82 28.21 -9.33
CA GLY A 447 -2.06 28.95 -9.57
C GLY A 447 -3.19 28.63 -8.59
N TRP A 448 -3.04 27.65 -7.70
CA TRP A 448 -4.02 27.40 -6.65
C TRP A 448 -3.75 28.29 -5.44
N GLN A 449 -4.71 29.20 -5.16
CA GLN A 449 -4.82 29.87 -3.86
C GLN A 449 -5.87 29.10 -3.06
N ALA A 450 -5.40 28.41 -2.00
CA ALA A 450 -6.23 27.63 -1.09
C ALA A 450 -7.20 28.52 -0.30
#